data_e8c54acf060242944a4ec16945b0630f
#
_entry.id   e8c54acf060242944a4ec16945b0630f
#
_cell.length_a   1.000
_cell.length_b   1.000
_cell.length_c   1.000
_cell.angle_alpha   90.00
_cell.angle_beta   90.00
_cell.angle_gamma   90.00
#
_symmetry.space_group_name_H-M   'P 1'
#
loop_
_entity.id
_entity.type
_entity.pdbx_description
1 polymer ?
#
loop_
_entity_poly.entity_id
_entity_poly.type
_entity_poly.pdbx_seq_one_letter_code
_entity_poly.pdbx_strand_id
1 'polypeptide(L)'
;MKKGILSGLKVLDLSRMLSGPYCTMMLADHGAEVIKIESPTGDTSRKTGPFKIEDYEKKWSGYFVSLNRNKKSIVIDLKSENGKTKFLNLVEKADVLVENFRPGVMDNLGLGFNKLKEINSRLIYAAISGFGNPQFGKSPYTYWPSYDVVAQAMGGVIGITGPDKNTPTKVGPGIGDIFSGLMMSFGIISAIRIAEKTSKGQFIDLSMYDAVLSLCERIIYQYDFDKTLPKPEGTVHPLLVPFGIY
;
A
#
# COMPACT_ATOMS: atom_id res chain seq x y z
N MET A 1 29.39 2.59 -2.44
CA MET A 1 28.11 2.43 -3.18
C MET A 1 27.66 3.80 -3.67
N LYS A 2 27.19 3.92 -4.91
CA LYS A 2 26.58 5.16 -5.39
C LYS A 2 25.35 5.46 -4.54
N LYS A 3 25.24 6.69 -4.03
CA LYS A 3 24.06 7.13 -3.27
C LYS A 3 22.84 7.08 -4.20
N GLY A 4 21.74 6.41 -3.78
CA GLY A 4 20.49 6.42 -4.53
C GLY A 4 19.86 7.81 -4.56
N ILE A 5 18.89 8.02 -5.46
CA ILE A 5 18.23 9.33 -5.64
C ILE A 5 17.48 9.79 -4.38
N LEU A 6 17.02 8.85 -3.53
CA LEU A 6 16.33 9.13 -2.26
C LEU A 6 17.27 9.05 -1.04
N SER A 7 18.59 9.11 -1.25
CA SER A 7 19.55 9.11 -0.13
C SER A 7 19.33 10.30 0.79
N GLY A 8 19.25 10.02 2.09
CA GLY A 8 18.96 11.02 3.12
C GLY A 8 17.49 11.06 3.55
N LEU A 9 16.58 10.48 2.76
CA LEU A 9 15.17 10.35 3.13
C LEU A 9 15.00 9.25 4.19
N LYS A 10 14.31 9.56 5.29
CA LYS A 10 14.03 8.65 6.40
C LYS A 10 12.56 8.25 6.41
N VAL A 11 12.31 6.96 6.27
CA VAL A 11 10.95 6.39 6.18
C VAL A 11 10.70 5.46 7.36
N LEU A 12 9.62 5.68 8.08
CA LEU A 12 9.08 4.76 9.07
C LEU A 12 8.00 3.90 8.42
N ASP A 13 8.22 2.60 8.40
CA ASP A 13 7.33 1.61 7.79
C ASP A 13 6.60 0.82 8.88
N LEU A 14 5.35 1.20 9.15
CA LEU A 14 4.43 0.49 10.06
C LEU A 14 3.60 -0.57 9.33
N SER A 15 3.71 -0.62 8.01
CA SER A 15 2.85 -1.44 7.18
C SER A 15 3.12 -2.93 7.31
N ARG A 16 2.16 -3.76 6.87
CA ARG A 16 2.19 -5.22 6.94
C ARG A 16 1.76 -5.85 5.62
N MET A 17 2.03 -7.10 5.45
CA MET A 17 1.64 -7.92 4.32
C MET A 17 2.26 -7.45 3.01
N LEU A 18 1.51 -6.78 2.10
CA LEU A 18 1.94 -6.53 0.73
C LEU A 18 1.92 -5.06 0.32
N SER A 19 0.79 -4.36 0.37
CA SER A 19 0.64 -3.01 -0.23
C SER A 19 1.63 -1.98 0.32
N GLY A 20 1.63 -1.76 1.62
CA GLY A 20 2.56 -0.83 2.27
C GLY A 20 4.01 -1.29 2.20
N PRO A 21 4.34 -2.58 2.51
CA PRO A 21 5.70 -3.09 2.35
C PRO A 21 6.24 -2.97 0.93
N TYR A 22 5.40 -3.14 -0.11
CA TYR A 22 5.79 -2.90 -1.50
C TYR A 22 6.14 -1.43 -1.75
N CYS A 23 5.31 -0.51 -1.27
CA CYS A 23 5.57 0.92 -1.34
C CYS A 23 6.92 1.29 -0.71
N THR A 24 7.15 0.89 0.53
CA THR A 24 8.38 1.24 1.26
C THR A 24 9.61 0.51 0.74
N MET A 25 9.45 -0.68 0.14
CA MET A 25 10.51 -1.36 -0.61
C MET A 25 10.96 -0.55 -1.82
N MET A 26 10.01 0.00 -2.60
CA MET A 26 10.34 0.87 -3.74
C MET A 26 11.17 2.08 -3.29
N LEU A 27 10.82 2.70 -2.17
CA LEU A 27 11.58 3.82 -1.62
C LEU A 27 13.00 3.37 -1.17
N ALA A 28 13.09 2.20 -0.52
CA ALA A 28 14.36 1.63 -0.06
C ALA A 28 15.29 1.28 -1.24
N ASP A 29 14.75 0.68 -2.30
CA ASP A 29 15.51 0.33 -3.50
C ASP A 29 16.08 1.58 -4.22
N HIS A 30 15.44 2.73 -4.06
CA HIS A 30 15.90 4.03 -4.56
C HIS A 30 16.80 4.78 -3.58
N GLY A 31 17.15 4.19 -2.43
CA GLY A 31 18.18 4.69 -1.51
C GLY A 31 17.64 5.39 -0.26
N ALA A 32 16.34 5.39 0.00
CA ALA A 32 15.80 5.86 1.27
C ALA A 32 16.23 4.95 2.44
N GLU A 33 16.45 5.53 3.59
CA GLU A 33 16.63 4.79 4.85
C GLU A 33 15.27 4.39 5.39
N VAL A 34 14.90 3.12 5.23
CA VAL A 34 13.62 2.59 5.69
C VAL A 34 13.79 1.79 6.96
N ILE A 35 13.07 2.18 8.01
CA ILE A 35 12.99 1.47 9.28
C ILE A 35 11.60 0.86 9.40
N LYS A 36 11.53 -0.47 9.26
CA LYS A 36 10.29 -1.23 9.49
C LYS A 36 10.08 -1.39 10.98
N ILE A 37 8.93 -0.93 11.46
CA ILE A 37 8.52 -1.02 12.86
C ILE A 37 7.52 -2.15 12.99
N GLU A 38 7.90 -3.18 13.72
CA GLU A 38 7.07 -4.37 13.91
C GLU A 38 6.56 -4.44 15.36
N SER A 39 5.35 -5.00 15.52
CA SER A 39 4.86 -5.37 16.84
C SER A 39 5.71 -6.52 17.44
N PRO A 40 5.58 -6.81 18.74
CA PRO A 40 6.26 -7.98 19.35
C PRO A 40 5.97 -9.31 18.67
N THR A 41 4.83 -9.44 17.97
CA THR A 41 4.46 -10.65 17.23
C THR A 41 5.00 -10.67 15.80
N GLY A 42 5.62 -9.58 15.35
CA GLY A 42 6.13 -9.40 13.99
C GLY A 42 5.05 -9.13 12.94
N ASP A 43 5.49 -8.98 11.70
CA ASP A 43 4.63 -8.96 10.52
C ASP A 43 4.13 -10.39 10.23
N THR A 44 2.84 -10.55 9.97
CA THR A 44 2.23 -11.85 9.66
C THR A 44 2.84 -12.50 8.41
N SER A 45 3.34 -11.70 7.47
CA SER A 45 4.04 -12.21 6.27
C SER A 45 5.30 -13.01 6.60
N ARG A 46 5.90 -12.84 7.80
CA ARG A 46 7.04 -13.68 8.27
C ARG A 46 6.66 -15.15 8.42
N LYS A 47 5.36 -15.43 8.66
CA LYS A 47 4.82 -16.77 8.85
C LYS A 47 4.17 -17.34 7.59
N THR A 48 4.15 -16.58 6.50
CA THR A 48 3.54 -16.96 5.22
C THR A 48 4.63 -17.52 4.30
N GLY A 49 4.47 -18.76 3.85
CA GLY A 49 5.41 -19.38 2.89
C GLY A 49 5.45 -18.67 1.52
N PRO A 50 6.29 -19.15 0.60
CA PRO A 50 7.12 -20.34 0.74
C PRO A 50 8.36 -20.13 1.62
N PHE A 51 8.86 -21.22 2.19
CA PHE A 51 10.14 -21.27 2.91
C PHE A 51 11.12 -22.12 2.10
N LYS A 52 12.44 -21.90 2.29
CA LYS A 52 13.43 -22.79 1.70
C LYS A 52 13.29 -24.19 2.26
N ILE A 53 13.60 -25.19 1.46
CA ILE A 53 13.49 -26.60 1.85
C ILE A 53 14.38 -26.89 3.08
N GLU A 54 15.55 -26.25 3.15
CA GLU A 54 16.53 -26.40 4.24
C GLU A 54 16.19 -25.56 5.47
N ASP A 55 15.18 -24.67 5.41
CA ASP A 55 14.74 -23.83 6.54
C ASP A 55 13.68 -24.57 7.36
N TYR A 56 14.10 -25.61 8.07
CA TYR A 56 13.23 -26.43 8.92
C TYR A 56 12.53 -25.65 10.03
N GLU A 57 13.13 -24.54 10.48
CA GLU A 57 12.58 -23.69 11.52
C GLU A 57 11.65 -22.59 10.95
N LYS A 58 11.50 -22.51 9.64
CA LYS A 58 10.65 -21.53 8.92
C LYS A 58 10.95 -20.07 9.32
N LYS A 59 12.23 -19.74 9.45
CA LYS A 59 12.71 -18.41 9.85
C LYS A 59 12.63 -17.37 8.72
N TRP A 60 12.79 -17.81 7.47
CA TRP A 60 12.97 -16.97 6.32
C TRP A 60 11.83 -17.16 5.31
N SER A 61 10.70 -16.49 5.56
CA SER A 61 9.60 -16.43 4.59
C SER A 61 10.06 -15.75 3.30
N GLY A 62 9.92 -16.41 2.16
CA GLY A 62 10.17 -15.82 0.85
C GLY A 62 9.26 -14.62 0.60
N TYR A 63 8.02 -14.68 1.08
CA TYR A 63 7.07 -13.57 1.01
C TYR A 63 7.58 -12.33 1.76
N PHE A 64 8.03 -12.48 3.01
CA PHE A 64 8.57 -11.37 3.79
C PHE A 64 9.85 -10.79 3.20
N VAL A 65 10.80 -11.65 2.84
CA VAL A 65 12.13 -11.25 2.34
C VAL A 65 12.02 -10.47 1.03
N SER A 66 11.16 -10.91 0.11
CA SER A 66 10.99 -10.25 -1.19
C SER A 66 10.52 -8.80 -1.08
N LEU A 67 9.70 -8.48 -0.07
CA LEU A 67 9.05 -7.19 0.12
C LEU A 67 9.78 -6.27 1.11
N ASN A 68 10.72 -6.80 1.87
CA ASN A 68 11.39 -6.05 2.95
C ASN A 68 12.91 -5.96 2.76
N ARG A 69 13.40 -6.20 1.53
CA ARG A 69 14.80 -5.97 1.19
C ARG A 69 15.18 -4.50 1.37
N ASN A 70 16.43 -4.25 1.69
CA ASN A 70 16.99 -2.91 1.92
C ASN A 70 16.38 -2.14 3.10
N LYS A 71 15.56 -2.77 3.95
CA LYS A 71 14.99 -2.17 5.15
C LYS A 71 15.74 -2.64 6.40
N LYS A 72 15.82 -1.77 7.39
CA LYS A 72 16.14 -2.14 8.78
C LYS A 72 14.84 -2.50 9.49
N SER A 73 14.88 -3.43 10.43
CA SER A 73 13.70 -3.78 11.24
C SER A 73 13.97 -3.60 12.71
N ILE A 74 12.98 -3.05 13.43
CA ILE A 74 12.98 -2.92 14.88
C ILE A 74 11.61 -3.34 15.44
N VAL A 75 11.61 -3.85 16.67
CA VAL A 75 10.37 -4.21 17.37
C VAL A 75 10.01 -3.10 18.35
N ILE A 76 8.80 -2.56 18.20
CA ILE A 76 8.22 -1.57 19.11
C ILE A 76 6.77 -1.95 19.40
N ASP A 77 6.44 -2.12 20.68
CA ASP A 77 5.05 -2.27 21.10
C ASP A 77 4.38 -0.89 21.23
N LEU A 78 3.63 -0.48 20.19
CA LEU A 78 2.92 0.78 20.16
C LEU A 78 1.73 0.86 21.13
N LYS A 79 1.40 -0.23 21.82
CA LYS A 79 0.39 -0.23 22.89
C LYS A 79 0.98 0.15 24.25
N SER A 80 2.30 0.01 24.43
CA SER A 80 2.98 0.40 25.66
C SER A 80 3.42 1.86 25.63
N GLU A 81 3.40 2.54 26.76
CA GLU A 81 3.85 3.93 26.85
C GLU A 81 5.33 4.10 26.48
N ASN A 82 6.18 3.15 26.90
CA ASN A 82 7.59 3.16 26.50
C ASN A 82 7.76 2.98 24.97
N GLY A 83 6.95 2.10 24.37
CA GLY A 83 6.96 1.92 22.92
C GLY A 83 6.50 3.17 22.19
N LYS A 84 5.42 3.82 22.64
CA LYS A 84 4.97 5.09 22.08
C LYS A 84 6.05 6.16 22.16
N THR A 85 6.68 6.33 23.32
CA THR A 85 7.77 7.30 23.50
C THR A 85 8.92 7.07 22.51
N LYS A 86 9.37 5.81 22.37
CA LYS A 86 10.41 5.44 21.39
C LYS A 86 9.98 5.76 19.96
N PHE A 87 8.74 5.46 19.63
CA PHE A 87 8.19 5.72 18.30
C PHE A 87 8.11 7.23 18.00
N LEU A 88 7.65 8.05 18.96
CA LEU A 88 7.57 9.50 18.79
C LEU A 88 8.95 10.14 18.57
N ASN A 89 9.99 9.65 19.24
CA ASN A 89 11.38 10.08 19.02
C ASN A 89 11.90 9.74 17.61
N LEU A 90 11.36 8.68 16.97
CA LEU A 90 11.66 8.37 15.58
C LEU A 90 10.89 9.29 14.63
N VAL A 91 9.62 9.56 14.93
CA VAL A 91 8.75 10.45 14.14
C VAL A 91 9.32 11.86 14.05
N GLU A 92 9.90 12.38 15.14
CA GLU A 92 10.55 13.69 15.15
C GLU A 92 11.62 13.88 14.07
N LYS A 93 12.28 12.76 13.69
CA LYS A 93 13.42 12.73 12.74
C LYS A 93 13.07 12.13 11.39
N ALA A 94 11.83 11.70 11.20
CA ALA A 94 11.38 11.04 9.99
C ALA A 94 10.85 12.05 8.97
N ASP A 95 11.01 11.74 7.70
CA ASP A 95 10.40 12.51 6.60
C ASP A 95 9.04 11.91 6.21
N VAL A 96 8.94 10.57 6.26
CA VAL A 96 7.75 9.83 5.82
C VAL A 96 7.38 8.76 6.85
N LEU A 97 6.09 8.59 7.06
CA LEU A 97 5.49 7.45 7.76
C LEU A 97 4.53 6.75 6.81
N VAL A 98 4.63 5.43 6.69
CA VAL A 98 3.73 4.62 5.87
C VAL A 98 3.03 3.58 6.75
N GLU A 99 1.70 3.50 6.63
CA GLU A 99 0.91 2.49 7.31
C GLU A 99 -0.19 1.95 6.38
N ASN A 100 -0.67 0.74 6.67
CA ASN A 100 -1.80 0.12 5.97
C ASN A 100 -2.76 -0.57 6.94
N PHE A 101 -3.01 0.06 8.08
CA PHE A 101 -3.99 -0.38 9.04
C PHE A 101 -5.41 0.00 8.59
N ARG A 102 -6.40 -0.53 9.29
CA ARG A 102 -7.77 -0.03 9.13
C ARG A 102 -7.87 1.40 9.63
N PRO A 103 -8.69 2.25 8.99
CA PRO A 103 -8.93 3.61 9.47
C PRO A 103 -9.28 3.64 10.95
N GLY A 104 -8.70 4.60 11.68
CA GLY A 104 -8.89 4.77 13.12
C GLY A 104 -7.94 3.97 14.02
N VAL A 105 -7.18 3.00 13.52
CA VAL A 105 -6.24 2.22 14.35
C VAL A 105 -5.15 3.11 14.93
N MET A 106 -4.55 3.98 14.14
CA MET A 106 -3.51 4.90 14.62
C MET A 106 -4.09 5.96 15.56
N ASP A 107 -5.30 6.44 15.31
CA ASP A 107 -5.99 7.38 16.21
C ASP A 107 -6.29 6.73 17.57
N ASN A 108 -6.77 5.49 17.57
CA ASN A 108 -7.02 4.74 18.81
C ASN A 108 -5.75 4.45 19.62
N LEU A 109 -4.58 4.41 18.98
CA LEU A 109 -3.28 4.33 19.66
C LEU A 109 -2.81 5.68 20.19
N GLY A 110 -3.50 6.80 19.84
CA GLY A 110 -3.05 8.17 20.11
C GLY A 110 -1.88 8.61 19.20
N LEU A 111 -1.73 7.96 18.04
CA LEU A 111 -0.64 8.15 17.07
C LEU A 111 -1.17 8.54 15.68
N GLY A 112 -2.38 9.08 15.60
CA GLY A 112 -2.97 9.56 14.34
C GLY A 112 -2.24 10.79 13.78
N PHE A 113 -2.52 11.10 12.51
CA PHE A 113 -1.83 12.18 11.78
C PHE A 113 -1.81 13.51 12.53
N ASN A 114 -2.93 13.95 13.08
CA ASN A 114 -3.01 15.25 13.78
C ASN A 114 -2.02 15.30 14.95
N LYS A 115 -1.91 14.21 15.71
CA LYS A 115 -0.96 14.12 16.82
C LYS A 115 0.49 14.10 16.35
N LEU A 116 0.80 13.34 15.30
CA LEU A 116 2.16 13.24 14.78
C LEU A 116 2.60 14.55 14.11
N LYS A 117 1.68 15.28 13.49
CA LYS A 117 1.94 16.60 12.89
C LYS A 117 2.32 17.67 13.92
N GLU A 118 1.82 17.58 15.17
CA GLU A 118 2.25 18.46 16.27
C GLU A 118 3.73 18.25 16.61
N ILE A 119 4.23 17.02 16.48
CA ILE A 119 5.62 16.64 16.78
C ILE A 119 6.54 16.96 15.61
N ASN A 120 6.08 16.65 14.39
CA ASN A 120 6.84 16.90 13.17
C ASN A 120 5.92 17.47 12.08
N SER A 121 5.90 18.78 11.96
CA SER A 121 5.06 19.49 10.98
C SER A 121 5.45 19.23 9.53
N ARG A 122 6.61 18.62 9.28
CA ARG A 122 7.11 18.25 7.95
C ARG A 122 6.79 16.80 7.57
N LEU A 123 6.24 16.01 8.50
CA LEU A 123 5.97 14.59 8.29
C LEU A 123 4.97 14.38 7.16
N ILE A 124 5.34 13.56 6.19
CA ILE A 124 4.43 13.01 5.19
C ILE A 124 3.84 11.74 5.77
N TYR A 125 2.55 11.74 6.02
CA TYR A 125 1.81 10.60 6.55
C TYR A 125 1.06 9.91 5.42
N ALA A 126 1.43 8.69 5.09
CA ALA A 126 0.90 7.93 3.96
C ALA A 126 0.11 6.71 4.46
N ALA A 127 -1.20 6.70 4.24
CA ALA A 127 -2.10 5.62 4.64
C ALA A 127 -2.69 4.90 3.43
N ILE A 128 -2.53 3.58 3.37
CA ILE A 128 -3.18 2.71 2.37
C ILE A 128 -4.28 1.93 3.08
N SER A 129 -5.51 2.12 2.66
CA SER A 129 -6.66 1.39 3.21
C SER A 129 -7.53 0.79 2.12
N GLY A 130 -8.48 -0.07 2.48
CA GLY A 130 -9.37 -0.68 1.49
C GLY A 130 -10.23 0.32 0.73
N PHE A 131 -10.81 1.30 1.45
CA PHE A 131 -11.87 2.17 0.94
C PHE A 131 -11.70 3.63 1.34
N GLY A 132 -10.48 4.05 1.63
CA GLY A 132 -10.13 5.43 1.99
C GLY A 132 -10.37 5.78 3.46
N ASN A 133 -9.81 6.91 3.86
CA ASN A 133 -9.94 7.47 5.21
C ASN A 133 -11.15 8.39 5.29
N PRO A 134 -12.01 8.27 6.32
CA PRO A 134 -13.24 9.06 6.45
C PRO A 134 -13.01 10.57 6.58
N GLN A 135 -11.77 11.01 6.83
CA GLN A 135 -11.42 12.44 6.83
C GLN A 135 -11.46 13.07 5.42
N PHE A 136 -11.29 12.26 4.37
CA PHE A 136 -11.20 12.74 2.98
C PHE A 136 -12.40 12.36 2.12
N GLY A 137 -13.20 11.42 2.58
CA GLY A 137 -14.40 11.00 1.86
C GLY A 137 -15.23 10.01 2.67
N LYS A 138 -16.52 9.95 2.36
CA LYS A 138 -17.43 9.00 3.00
C LYS A 138 -17.61 7.79 2.09
N SER A 139 -17.24 6.61 2.59
CA SER A 139 -17.57 5.34 1.96
C SER A 139 -18.38 4.47 2.93
N PRO A 140 -19.44 3.79 2.46
CA PRO A 140 -20.17 2.84 3.31
C PRO A 140 -19.28 1.66 3.73
N TYR A 141 -18.16 1.45 3.08
CA TYR A 141 -17.23 0.34 3.29
C TYR A 141 -15.97 0.73 4.06
N THR A 142 -15.83 1.99 4.52
CA THR A 142 -14.61 2.52 5.16
C THR A 142 -13.99 1.58 6.20
N TYR A 143 -14.79 0.94 7.02
CA TYR A 143 -14.31 0.06 8.09
C TYR A 143 -14.29 -1.43 7.72
N TRP A 144 -14.63 -1.77 6.50
CA TRP A 144 -14.57 -3.15 6.03
C TRP A 144 -13.12 -3.62 5.87
N PRO A 145 -12.84 -4.91 6.15
CA PRO A 145 -11.54 -5.47 5.83
C PRO A 145 -11.37 -5.53 4.31
N SER A 146 -10.20 -5.16 3.84
CA SER A 146 -9.83 -5.33 2.44
C SER A 146 -8.44 -5.98 2.35
N TYR A 147 -8.38 -7.00 1.53
CA TYR A 147 -7.16 -7.58 1.00
C TYR A 147 -7.20 -7.44 -0.52
N ASP A 148 -6.12 -7.80 -1.17
CA ASP A 148 -5.98 -7.78 -2.63
C ASP A 148 -7.23 -8.24 -3.39
N VAL A 149 -7.74 -9.43 -3.05
CA VAL A 149 -8.90 -10.01 -3.76
C VAL A 149 -10.19 -9.19 -3.57
N VAL A 150 -10.36 -8.54 -2.42
CA VAL A 150 -11.51 -7.66 -2.17
C VAL A 150 -11.40 -6.40 -3.03
N ALA A 151 -10.21 -5.80 -3.10
CA ALA A 151 -9.96 -4.66 -3.97
C ALA A 151 -10.14 -5.02 -5.45
N GLN A 152 -9.66 -6.19 -5.89
CA GLN A 152 -9.86 -6.69 -7.24
C GLN A 152 -11.36 -6.88 -7.59
N ALA A 153 -12.13 -7.46 -6.67
CA ALA A 153 -13.55 -7.72 -6.89
C ALA A 153 -14.35 -6.41 -6.93
N MET A 154 -14.21 -5.57 -5.91
CA MET A 154 -15.00 -4.34 -5.77
C MET A 154 -14.54 -3.25 -6.73
N GLY A 155 -13.25 -3.17 -7.05
CA GLY A 155 -12.69 -2.24 -8.04
C GLY A 155 -13.00 -2.62 -9.49
N GLY A 156 -13.59 -3.80 -9.74
CA GLY A 156 -14.14 -4.19 -11.04
C GLY A 156 -13.25 -5.08 -11.90
N VAL A 157 -11.95 -5.23 -11.62
CA VAL A 157 -11.04 -5.99 -12.49
C VAL A 157 -11.41 -7.46 -12.63
N ILE A 158 -11.96 -8.09 -11.58
CA ILE A 158 -12.45 -9.48 -11.66
C ILE A 158 -13.61 -9.59 -12.64
N GLY A 159 -14.50 -8.59 -12.66
CA GLY A 159 -15.68 -8.57 -13.52
C GLY A 159 -15.37 -8.45 -15.02
N ILE A 160 -14.17 -8.03 -15.38
CA ILE A 160 -13.71 -7.90 -16.77
C ILE A 160 -12.60 -8.87 -17.16
N THR A 161 -12.18 -9.71 -16.23
CA THR A 161 -11.10 -10.71 -16.44
C THR A 161 -11.69 -12.11 -16.43
N GLY A 162 -11.37 -12.93 -17.42
CA GLY A 162 -11.82 -14.30 -17.53
C GLY A 162 -12.08 -14.75 -18.96
N PRO A 163 -12.30 -16.05 -19.19
CA PRO A 163 -12.52 -16.58 -20.52
C PRO A 163 -13.86 -16.18 -21.13
N ASP A 164 -14.88 -15.97 -20.30
CA ASP A 164 -16.23 -15.58 -20.71
C ASP A 164 -17.01 -14.90 -19.57
N LYS A 165 -18.21 -14.40 -19.87
CA LYS A 165 -19.08 -13.68 -18.93
C LYS A 165 -19.53 -14.47 -17.71
N ASN A 166 -19.46 -15.80 -17.76
CA ASN A 166 -19.91 -16.68 -16.67
C ASN A 166 -18.77 -17.10 -15.75
N THR A 167 -17.52 -16.76 -16.13
CA THR A 167 -16.30 -17.19 -15.42
C THR A 167 -15.39 -15.98 -15.07
N PRO A 168 -15.89 -14.98 -14.29
CA PRO A 168 -15.05 -13.89 -13.81
C PRO A 168 -13.87 -14.46 -13.01
N THR A 169 -12.66 -13.98 -13.27
CA THR A 169 -11.44 -14.60 -12.75
C THR A 169 -10.55 -13.55 -12.07
N LYS A 170 -10.03 -13.93 -10.91
CA LYS A 170 -9.03 -13.12 -10.21
C LYS A 170 -7.75 -13.01 -11.06
N VAL A 171 -7.19 -11.81 -11.18
CA VAL A 171 -5.85 -11.63 -11.75
C VAL A 171 -4.80 -12.36 -10.90
N GLY A 172 -3.85 -13.03 -11.53
CA GLY A 172 -2.86 -13.89 -10.86
C GLY A 172 -2.05 -13.18 -9.77
N PRO A 173 -1.32 -12.09 -10.09
CA PRO A 173 -0.60 -11.31 -9.08
C PRO A 173 -1.56 -10.54 -8.15
N GLY A 174 -1.06 -10.15 -6.98
CA GLY A 174 -1.76 -9.29 -6.02
C GLY A 174 -1.83 -7.84 -6.50
N ILE A 175 -2.53 -7.60 -7.60
CA ILE A 175 -2.53 -6.31 -8.30
C ILE A 175 -3.16 -5.18 -7.48
N GLY A 176 -4.17 -5.50 -6.65
CA GLY A 176 -4.80 -4.53 -5.77
C GLY A 176 -3.83 -3.97 -4.72
N ASP A 177 -3.01 -4.85 -4.15
CA ASP A 177 -1.97 -4.44 -3.21
C ASP A 177 -0.78 -3.75 -3.91
N ILE A 178 -0.25 -4.38 -4.97
CA ILE A 178 0.98 -3.94 -5.64
C ILE A 178 0.77 -2.58 -6.31
N PHE A 179 -0.33 -2.42 -7.03
CA PHE A 179 -0.62 -1.16 -7.71
C PHE A 179 -0.89 -0.03 -6.71
N SER A 180 -1.61 -0.32 -5.63
CA SER A 180 -1.80 0.63 -4.53
C SER A 180 -0.46 1.04 -3.90
N GLY A 181 0.44 0.09 -3.65
CA GLY A 181 1.77 0.37 -3.15
C GLY A 181 2.60 1.24 -4.11
N LEU A 182 2.52 0.98 -5.40
CA LEU A 182 3.18 1.79 -6.43
C LEU A 182 2.62 3.22 -6.50
N MET A 183 1.30 3.37 -6.54
CA MET A 183 0.65 4.69 -6.53
C MET A 183 1.01 5.49 -5.28
N MET A 184 1.04 4.83 -4.11
CA MET A 184 1.44 5.49 -2.87
C MET A 184 2.89 5.93 -2.92
N SER A 185 3.81 5.15 -3.48
CA SER A 185 5.22 5.56 -3.62
C SER A 185 5.36 6.80 -4.50
N PHE A 186 4.60 6.90 -5.58
CA PHE A 186 4.54 8.09 -6.42
C PHE A 186 3.95 9.30 -5.67
N GLY A 187 2.87 9.09 -4.89
CA GLY A 187 2.27 10.11 -4.03
C GLY A 187 3.26 10.66 -3.00
N ILE A 188 4.03 9.76 -2.36
CA ILE A 188 5.06 10.14 -1.40
C ILE A 188 6.15 11.00 -2.06
N ILE A 189 6.66 10.61 -3.22
CA ILE A 189 7.69 11.38 -3.95
C ILE A 189 7.14 12.77 -4.32
N SER A 190 5.89 12.85 -4.75
CA SER A 190 5.22 14.12 -5.05
C SER A 190 5.09 15.01 -3.80
N ALA A 191 4.74 14.42 -2.65
CA ALA A 191 4.63 15.14 -1.39
C ALA A 191 5.99 15.62 -0.86
N ILE A 192 7.05 14.82 -1.02
CA ILE A 192 8.43 15.23 -0.70
C ILE A 192 8.79 16.50 -1.45
N ARG A 193 8.48 16.55 -2.75
CA ARG A 193 8.75 17.73 -3.59
C ARG A 193 8.07 19.00 -3.07
N ILE A 194 6.87 18.87 -2.48
CA ILE A 194 6.15 19.97 -1.85
C ILE A 194 6.79 20.32 -0.49
N ALA A 195 7.08 19.29 0.34
CA ALA A 195 7.66 19.50 1.67
C ALA A 195 9.05 20.16 1.62
N GLU A 196 9.87 19.85 0.62
CA GLU A 196 11.15 20.51 0.37
C GLU A 196 11.00 22.01 0.13
N LYS A 197 9.95 22.43 -0.59
CA LYS A 197 9.69 23.84 -0.94
C LYS A 197 8.99 24.62 0.19
N THR A 198 8.12 23.96 0.92
CA THR A 198 7.20 24.63 1.86
C THR A 198 7.54 24.39 3.32
N SER A 199 8.41 23.42 3.61
CA SER A 199 8.67 22.88 4.95
C SER A 199 7.42 22.37 5.67
N LYS A 200 6.41 21.94 4.91
CA LYS A 200 5.15 21.39 5.44
C LYS A 200 4.92 19.98 4.89
N GLY A 201 4.66 19.05 5.80
CA GLY A 201 4.19 17.72 5.46
C GLY A 201 2.69 17.71 5.17
N GLN A 202 2.20 16.54 4.78
CA GLN A 202 0.78 16.33 4.48
C GLN A 202 0.35 14.88 4.72
N PHE A 203 -0.95 14.66 4.82
CA PHE A 203 -1.55 13.34 4.78
C PHE A 203 -1.79 12.94 3.33
N ILE A 204 -1.44 11.71 2.99
CA ILE A 204 -1.77 11.07 1.71
C ILE A 204 -2.67 9.87 2.03
N ASP A 205 -3.89 9.92 1.56
CA ASP A 205 -4.85 8.82 1.64
C ASP A 205 -4.94 8.10 0.31
N LEU A 206 -4.85 6.77 0.33
CA LEU A 206 -5.00 5.93 -0.85
C LEU A 206 -5.93 4.77 -0.55
N SER A 207 -7.01 4.70 -1.32
CA SER A 207 -7.95 3.59 -1.33
C SER A 207 -7.51 2.52 -2.33
N MET A 208 -7.39 1.27 -1.87
CA MET A 208 -7.11 0.13 -2.77
C MET A 208 -8.23 -0.07 -3.81
N TYR A 209 -9.48 0.20 -3.41
CA TYR A 209 -10.64 0.19 -4.31
C TYR A 209 -10.45 1.16 -5.48
N ASP A 210 -10.12 2.43 -5.19
CA ASP A 210 -9.95 3.46 -6.22
C ASP A 210 -8.73 3.17 -7.10
N ALA A 211 -7.66 2.64 -6.50
CA ALA A 211 -6.47 2.22 -7.25
C ALA A 211 -6.82 1.15 -8.28
N VAL A 212 -7.56 0.10 -7.89
CA VAL A 212 -7.98 -0.95 -8.83
C VAL A 212 -8.99 -0.43 -9.85
N LEU A 213 -9.93 0.43 -9.43
CA LEU A 213 -10.87 1.05 -10.34
C LEU A 213 -10.15 1.86 -11.43
N SER A 214 -9.05 2.54 -11.10
CA SER A 214 -8.26 3.28 -12.08
C SER A 214 -7.57 2.38 -13.13
N LEU A 215 -7.33 1.09 -12.82
CA LEU A 215 -6.86 0.11 -13.80
C LEU A 215 -7.96 -0.35 -14.77
N CYS A 216 -9.21 -0.15 -14.39
CA CYS A 216 -10.36 -0.52 -15.17
C CYS A 216 -10.87 0.66 -16.04
N GLU A 217 -9.95 1.42 -16.64
CA GLU A 217 -10.20 2.69 -17.34
C GLU A 217 -11.38 2.64 -18.31
N ARG A 218 -11.53 1.50 -19.00
CA ARG A 218 -12.51 1.31 -20.07
C ARG A 218 -13.94 1.15 -19.57
N ILE A 219 -14.14 0.50 -18.43
CA ILE A 219 -15.49 0.12 -17.96
C ILE A 219 -16.37 1.34 -17.67
N ILE A 220 -15.76 2.43 -17.23
CA ILE A 220 -16.49 3.64 -16.84
C ILE A 220 -17.00 4.35 -18.09
N TYR A 221 -16.11 4.65 -19.06
CA TYR A 221 -16.52 5.38 -20.24
C TYR A 221 -17.41 4.56 -21.19
N GLN A 222 -17.21 3.23 -21.29
CA GLN A 222 -18.14 2.38 -22.05
C GLN A 222 -19.57 2.47 -21.50
N TYR A 223 -19.71 2.31 -20.18
CA TYR A 223 -21.02 2.42 -19.56
C TYR A 223 -21.60 3.83 -19.66
N ASP A 224 -20.79 4.86 -19.50
CA ASP A 224 -21.27 6.24 -19.57
C ASP A 224 -21.75 6.62 -20.99
N PHE A 225 -20.99 6.24 -22.01
CA PHE A 225 -21.27 6.64 -23.41
C PHE A 225 -22.38 5.79 -24.09
N ASP A 226 -22.30 4.47 -24.01
CA ASP A 226 -23.18 3.57 -24.74
C ASP A 226 -24.01 2.62 -23.87
N LYS A 227 -23.86 2.71 -22.54
CA LYS A 227 -24.52 1.85 -21.55
C LYS A 227 -24.14 0.37 -21.68
N THR A 228 -23.06 0.05 -22.37
CA THR A 228 -22.53 -1.31 -22.46
C THR A 228 -22.01 -1.77 -21.10
N LEU A 229 -22.56 -2.85 -20.57
CA LEU A 229 -22.06 -3.49 -19.36
C LEU A 229 -20.77 -4.25 -19.67
N PRO A 230 -19.65 -3.91 -19.02
CA PRO A 230 -18.39 -4.62 -19.19
C PRO A 230 -18.53 -6.09 -18.78
N LYS A 231 -17.77 -6.96 -19.45
CA LYS A 231 -17.73 -8.40 -19.16
C LYS A 231 -16.33 -8.95 -19.49
N PRO A 232 -15.97 -10.15 -19.02
CA PRO A 232 -14.79 -10.83 -19.47
C PRO A 232 -14.85 -11.12 -20.99
N GLU A 233 -13.78 -10.80 -21.71
CA GLU A 233 -13.69 -10.93 -23.17
C GLU A 233 -12.67 -12.00 -23.61
N GLY A 234 -12.19 -12.80 -22.68
CA GLY A 234 -11.19 -13.83 -22.96
C GLY A 234 -9.84 -13.23 -23.36
N THR A 235 -9.37 -13.63 -24.54
CA THR A 235 -8.04 -13.26 -25.07
C THR A 235 -8.09 -12.16 -26.12
N VAL A 236 -9.25 -11.58 -26.41
CA VAL A 236 -9.41 -10.58 -27.46
C VAL A 236 -9.73 -9.20 -26.88
N HIS A 237 -9.35 -8.17 -27.61
CA HIS A 237 -9.73 -6.80 -27.24
C HIS A 237 -11.16 -6.51 -27.73
N PRO A 238 -12.05 -5.97 -26.87
CA PRO A 238 -13.46 -5.80 -27.20
C PRO A 238 -13.77 -4.77 -28.30
N LEU A 239 -12.86 -3.82 -28.55
CA LEU A 239 -13.08 -2.73 -29.49
C LEU A 239 -12.11 -2.72 -30.68
N LEU A 240 -10.99 -3.43 -30.60
CA LEU A 240 -9.93 -3.40 -31.61
C LEU A 240 -9.78 -4.75 -32.27
N VAL A 241 -9.72 -4.78 -33.62
CA VAL A 241 -9.56 -5.99 -34.41
C VAL A 241 -8.51 -5.73 -35.50
N PRO A 242 -7.55 -6.64 -35.73
CA PRO A 242 -7.22 -7.81 -34.91
C PRO A 242 -6.34 -7.42 -33.71
N PHE A 243 -6.81 -7.67 -32.49
CA PHE A 243 -6.04 -7.40 -31.27
C PHE A 243 -6.38 -8.47 -30.21
N GLY A 244 -5.54 -9.45 -30.05
CA GLY A 244 -5.76 -10.59 -29.15
C GLY A 244 -4.63 -11.61 -29.21
N ILE A 245 -4.79 -12.71 -28.46
CA ILE A 245 -3.90 -13.88 -28.49
C ILE A 245 -4.58 -14.92 -29.36
N TYR A 246 -3.87 -15.41 -30.39
CA TYR A 246 -4.32 -16.40 -31.36
C TYR A 246 -3.50 -17.66 -31.27
#